data_9363505f7a59f4476e648f44a3069ded
#
_entry.id   9363505f7a59f4476e648f44a3069ded
#
_cell.length_a   1.000
_cell.length_b   1.000
_cell.length_c   1.000
_cell.angle_alpha   90.00
_cell.angle_beta   90.00
_cell.angle_gamma   90.00
#
_symmetry.space_group_name_H-M   'P 1'
#
loop_
_entity.id
_entity.type
_entity.pdbx_description
1 polymer ?
#
loop_
_entity_poly.entity_id
_entity_poly.type
_entity_poly.pdbx_seq_one_letter_code
_entity_poly.pdbx_strand_id
1 'polypeptide(L)'
;MWRLLAAVLLVLVGNAAVAAEPAGRTPKPAIEPAKALTQCIAPTEVMRRDHPKMLKHQRDETVHGGIRGAAASLKGCIDCHAGAATHSVAKAPGDFCVSCHAYAAVKIDCFECHASTKGTQR
;
A
#
# COMPACT_ATOMS: atom_id res chain seq x y z
N MET A 1 1.68 9.60 -57.14
CA MET A 1 0.76 9.18 -56.07
C MET A 1 1.42 8.20 -55.07
N TRP A 2 2.11 7.17 -55.47
CA TRP A 2 2.77 6.19 -54.57
C TRP A 2 3.81 6.81 -53.64
N ARG A 3 4.64 7.75 -54.11
CA ARG A 3 5.67 8.42 -53.30
C ARG A 3 5.12 9.28 -52.17
N LEU A 4 3.94 9.89 -52.38
CA LEU A 4 3.27 10.68 -51.33
C LEU A 4 2.65 9.79 -50.25
N LEU A 5 2.09 8.64 -50.63
CA LEU A 5 1.58 7.65 -49.65
C LEU A 5 2.67 7.04 -48.79
N ALA A 6 3.85 6.75 -49.35
CA ALA A 6 4.99 6.24 -48.58
C ALA A 6 5.52 7.27 -47.58
N ALA A 7 5.54 8.56 -47.93
CA ALA A 7 5.94 9.64 -47.04
C ALA A 7 4.98 9.85 -45.86
N VAL A 8 3.67 9.74 -46.11
CA VAL A 8 2.64 9.85 -45.06
C VAL A 8 2.71 8.66 -44.10
N LEU A 9 2.97 7.44 -44.62
CA LEU A 9 3.11 6.24 -43.75
C LEU A 9 4.33 6.34 -42.86
N LEU A 10 5.46 6.88 -43.34
CA LEU A 10 6.66 7.09 -42.55
C LEU A 10 6.48 8.12 -41.41
N VAL A 11 5.69 9.15 -41.62
CA VAL A 11 5.38 10.18 -40.61
C VAL A 11 4.47 9.63 -39.50
N LEU A 12 3.55 8.71 -39.85
CA LEU A 12 2.63 8.09 -38.87
C LEU A 12 3.30 7.05 -37.96
N VAL A 13 4.35 6.38 -38.44
CA VAL A 13 5.08 5.38 -37.64
C VAL A 13 6.07 6.04 -36.65
N GLY A 14 6.48 7.29 -36.90
CA GLY A 14 7.48 8.01 -36.10
C GLY A 14 7.01 8.56 -34.75
N ASN A 15 5.69 8.56 -34.45
CA ASN A 15 5.15 9.23 -33.25
C ASN A 15 4.79 8.29 -32.10
N ALA A 16 5.13 7.01 -32.14
CA ALA A 16 4.88 6.08 -31.06
C ALA A 16 6.12 5.88 -30.16
N ALA A 17 6.88 6.94 -29.89
CA ALA A 17 7.81 6.92 -28.77
C ALA A 17 7.00 7.06 -27.48
N VAL A 18 6.48 5.96 -26.96
CA VAL A 18 5.99 5.89 -25.59
C VAL A 18 7.20 6.19 -24.71
N ALA A 19 7.22 7.37 -24.10
CA ALA A 19 8.21 7.69 -23.08
C ALA A 19 8.03 6.69 -21.93
N ALA A 20 8.86 5.65 -21.91
CA ALA A 20 8.98 4.79 -20.74
C ALA A 20 9.49 5.67 -19.61
N GLU A 21 8.71 5.81 -18.54
CA GLU A 21 9.16 6.41 -17.29
C GLU A 21 10.49 5.78 -16.90
N PRO A 22 11.52 6.55 -16.53
CA PRO A 22 12.78 5.99 -16.09
C PRO A 22 12.50 5.09 -14.88
N ALA A 23 12.58 3.78 -15.08
CA ALA A 23 12.50 2.83 -13.99
C ALA A 23 13.62 3.17 -13.00
N GLY A 24 13.25 3.71 -11.84
CA GLY A 24 14.20 3.98 -10.77
C GLY A 24 14.99 2.71 -10.47
N ARG A 25 16.24 2.85 -10.05
CA ARG A 25 17.13 1.70 -9.74
C ARG A 25 16.57 0.76 -8.68
N THR A 26 15.66 1.25 -7.85
CA THR A 26 15.04 0.47 -6.77
C THR A 26 13.63 0.10 -7.19
N PRO A 27 13.32 -1.21 -7.35
CA PRO A 27 11.97 -1.64 -7.67
C PRO A 27 11.00 -1.22 -6.56
N LYS A 28 9.89 -0.58 -6.94
CA LYS A 28 8.83 -0.22 -5.99
C LYS A 28 8.16 -1.49 -5.46
N PRO A 29 7.73 -1.52 -4.19
CA PRO A 29 7.02 -2.67 -3.66
C PRO A 29 5.67 -2.85 -4.39
N ALA A 30 5.34 -4.09 -4.73
CA ALA A 30 4.00 -4.44 -5.17
C ALA A 30 3.10 -4.48 -3.93
N ILE A 31 2.28 -3.46 -3.76
CA ILE A 31 1.41 -3.33 -2.59
C ILE A 31 0.02 -3.80 -2.97
N GLU A 32 -0.52 -4.78 -2.25
CA GLU A 32 -1.90 -5.22 -2.42
C GLU A 32 -2.86 -4.06 -2.05
N PRO A 33 -3.85 -3.74 -2.90
CA PRO A 33 -4.77 -2.64 -2.64
C PRO A 33 -5.63 -2.91 -1.41
N ALA A 34 -6.03 -1.84 -0.73
CA ALA A 34 -7.01 -1.92 0.34
C ALA A 34 -8.37 -2.37 -0.19
N LYS A 35 -9.25 -2.78 0.71
CA LYS A 35 -10.63 -3.15 0.39
C LYS A 35 -11.31 -2.07 -0.45
N ALA A 36 -11.91 -2.46 -1.58
CA ALA A 36 -12.59 -1.55 -2.49
C ALA A 36 -13.69 -0.74 -1.78
N LEU A 37 -13.97 0.46 -2.29
CA LEU A 37 -15.00 1.38 -1.78
C LEU A 37 -14.78 1.85 -0.34
N THR A 38 -13.53 1.82 0.15
CA THR A 38 -13.15 2.37 1.45
C THR A 38 -12.19 3.54 1.27
N GLN A 39 -12.19 4.44 2.25
CA GLN A 39 -11.23 5.54 2.31
C GLN A 39 -10.29 5.36 3.49
N CYS A 40 -9.03 5.67 3.30
CA CYS A 40 -8.07 5.72 4.39
C CYS A 40 -8.36 6.93 5.30
N ILE A 41 -7.93 6.83 6.57
CA ILE A 41 -8.13 7.88 7.59
C ILE A 41 -7.38 9.18 7.28
N ALA A 42 -6.41 9.15 6.37
CA ALA A 42 -5.66 10.31 5.91
C ALA A 42 -5.16 10.08 4.47
N PRO A 43 -4.77 11.16 3.76
CA PRO A 43 -4.16 11.06 2.43
C PRO A 43 -2.93 10.15 2.43
N THR A 44 -2.69 9.47 1.32
CA THR A 44 -1.61 8.47 1.17
C THR A 44 -0.24 9.02 1.57
N GLU A 45 0.09 10.25 1.19
CA GLU A 45 1.38 10.88 1.53
C GLU A 45 1.54 11.13 3.04
N VAL A 46 0.45 11.50 3.69
CA VAL A 46 0.40 11.66 5.15
C VAL A 46 0.58 10.29 5.83
N MET A 47 -0.14 9.27 5.33
CA MET A 47 -0.04 7.91 5.87
C MET A 47 1.37 7.34 5.74
N ARG A 48 2.02 7.51 4.59
CA ARG A 48 3.41 7.03 4.40
C ARG A 48 4.39 7.64 5.40
N ARG A 49 4.22 8.90 5.75
CA ARG A 49 5.11 9.62 6.64
C ARG A 49 4.75 9.45 8.12
N ASP A 50 3.48 9.53 8.45
CA ASP A 50 3.03 9.78 9.82
C ASP A 50 2.29 8.59 10.48
N HIS A 51 1.94 7.50 9.73
CA HIS A 51 1.24 6.36 10.34
C HIS A 51 1.94 5.75 11.56
N PRO A 52 3.29 5.71 11.66
CA PRO A 52 3.93 5.20 12.88
C PRO A 52 3.59 6.03 14.12
N LYS A 53 3.51 7.37 13.96
CA LYS A 53 3.12 8.27 15.05
C LYS A 53 1.65 8.10 15.43
N MET A 54 0.78 7.92 14.43
CA MET A 54 -0.65 7.70 14.65
C MET A 54 -0.90 6.40 15.41
N LEU A 55 -0.22 5.30 15.01
CA LEU A 55 -0.33 4.01 15.68
C LEU A 55 0.23 4.06 17.11
N LYS A 56 1.36 4.72 17.32
CA LYS A 56 1.97 4.89 18.64
C LYS A 56 1.05 5.68 19.57
N HIS A 57 0.51 6.79 19.10
CA HIS A 57 -0.45 7.61 19.86
C HIS A 57 -1.69 6.81 20.25
N GLN A 58 -2.28 6.10 19.28
CA GLN A 58 -3.45 5.26 19.56
C GLN A 58 -3.16 4.12 20.53
N ARG A 59 -1.96 3.51 20.45
CA ARG A 59 -1.52 2.51 21.41
C ARG A 59 -1.49 3.09 22.83
N ASP A 60 -0.89 4.26 22.98
CA ASP A 60 -0.72 4.89 24.30
C ASP A 60 -2.09 5.27 24.88
N GLU A 61 -3.01 5.80 24.08
CA GLU A 61 -4.39 6.06 24.52
C GLU A 61 -5.14 4.77 24.90
N THR A 62 -4.95 3.69 24.17
CA THR A 62 -5.59 2.40 24.46
C THR A 62 -5.04 1.78 25.74
N VAL A 63 -3.72 1.76 25.91
CA VAL A 63 -3.06 1.10 27.04
C VAL A 63 -3.26 1.90 28.34
N HIS A 64 -3.13 3.22 28.29
CA HIS A 64 -3.19 4.06 29.48
C HIS A 64 -4.57 4.65 29.74
N GLY A 65 -5.32 4.95 28.68
CA GLY A 65 -6.64 5.58 28.78
C GLY A 65 -7.82 4.63 28.57
N GLY A 66 -7.59 3.38 28.16
CA GLY A 66 -8.66 2.43 27.84
C GLY A 66 -9.47 2.79 26.59
N ILE A 67 -9.03 3.78 25.79
CA ILE A 67 -9.75 4.26 24.60
C ILE A 67 -9.59 3.26 23.48
N ARG A 68 -10.71 2.70 23.01
CA ARG A 68 -10.76 1.69 21.94
C ARG A 68 -11.57 2.18 20.76
N GLY A 69 -11.29 1.62 19.58
CA GLY A 69 -12.11 1.88 18.38
C GLY A 69 -11.87 3.24 17.72
N ALA A 70 -10.77 3.93 18.03
CA ALA A 70 -10.41 5.14 17.32
C ALA A 70 -9.98 4.89 15.87
N ALA A 71 -9.99 5.94 15.04
CA ALA A 71 -9.74 5.85 13.60
C ALA A 71 -8.39 5.22 13.25
N ALA A 72 -7.33 5.48 14.03
CA ALA A 72 -5.99 4.94 13.82
C ALA A 72 -5.75 3.60 14.53
N SER A 73 -6.78 2.78 14.77
CA SER A 73 -6.62 1.49 15.41
C SER A 73 -5.94 0.47 14.49
N LEU A 74 -4.97 -0.30 15.03
CA LEU A 74 -4.31 -1.37 14.28
C LEU A 74 -5.31 -2.37 13.70
N LYS A 75 -6.36 -2.73 14.48
CA LYS A 75 -7.44 -3.60 14.00
C LYS A 75 -8.14 -3.02 12.78
N GLY A 76 -8.50 -1.74 12.80
CA GLY A 76 -9.15 -1.08 11.67
C GLY A 76 -8.28 -1.09 10.40
N CYS A 77 -6.98 -0.87 10.56
CA CYS A 77 -6.03 -0.97 9.44
C CYS A 77 -6.01 -2.39 8.85
N ILE A 78 -5.93 -3.42 9.69
CA ILE A 78 -5.94 -4.82 9.26
C ILE A 78 -7.25 -5.19 8.56
N ASP A 79 -8.40 -4.76 9.07
CA ASP A 79 -9.71 -5.05 8.49
C ASP A 79 -9.85 -4.55 7.04
N CYS A 80 -9.18 -3.43 6.71
CA CYS A 80 -9.19 -2.85 5.37
C CYS A 80 -8.04 -3.33 4.47
N HIS A 81 -6.85 -3.58 5.04
CA HIS A 81 -5.62 -3.83 4.28
C HIS A 81 -5.18 -5.30 4.24
N ALA A 82 -5.87 -6.20 4.94
CA ALA A 82 -5.55 -7.63 4.87
C ALA A 82 -5.81 -8.19 3.47
N GLY A 83 -4.80 -8.85 2.93
CA GLY A 83 -4.79 -9.41 1.59
C GLY A 83 -5.94 -10.38 1.33
N ALA A 84 -6.43 -10.42 0.10
CA ALA A 84 -7.56 -11.26 -0.28
C ALA A 84 -7.23 -12.75 -0.15
N ALA A 85 -6.01 -13.15 -0.47
CA ALA A 85 -5.57 -14.54 -0.41
C ALA A 85 -5.12 -14.98 0.99
N THR A 86 -4.41 -14.10 1.72
CA THR A 86 -3.80 -14.44 3.01
C THR A 86 -4.69 -14.12 4.20
N HIS A 87 -5.68 -13.24 4.01
CA HIS A 87 -6.49 -12.61 5.06
C HIS A 87 -5.63 -11.93 6.14
N SER A 88 -4.42 -11.52 5.76
CA SER A 88 -3.40 -10.98 6.65
C SER A 88 -2.73 -9.76 6.03
N VAL A 89 -2.10 -8.95 6.86
CA VAL A 89 -1.23 -7.84 6.45
C VAL A 89 0.26 -8.19 6.53
N ALA A 90 0.61 -9.38 7.06
CA ALA A 90 2.01 -9.74 7.36
C ALA A 90 2.35 -11.24 7.27
N LYS A 91 1.53 -12.07 6.62
CA LYS A 91 1.77 -13.52 6.48
C LYS A 91 2.63 -13.86 5.27
N ALA A 92 2.51 -13.11 4.19
CA ALA A 92 3.24 -13.30 2.94
C ALA A 92 4.02 -12.04 2.55
N PRO A 93 5.11 -12.15 1.76
CA PRO A 93 5.93 -10.99 1.37
C PRO A 93 5.17 -9.89 0.63
N GLY A 94 4.09 -10.22 -0.07
CA GLY A 94 3.22 -9.27 -0.78
C GLY A 94 2.16 -8.60 0.09
N ASP A 95 1.98 -9.05 1.34
CA ASP A 95 0.98 -8.47 2.23
C ASP A 95 1.31 -7.01 2.56
N PHE A 96 0.29 -6.22 2.76
CA PHE A 96 0.35 -4.75 2.80
C PHE A 96 1.45 -4.18 3.71
N CYS A 97 1.52 -4.60 4.97
CA CYS A 97 2.52 -4.07 5.89
C CYS A 97 3.93 -4.55 5.53
N VAL A 98 4.09 -5.85 5.30
CA VAL A 98 5.39 -6.46 5.06
C VAL A 98 6.02 -5.95 3.77
N SER A 99 5.27 -5.79 2.69
CA SER A 99 5.82 -5.35 1.40
C SER A 99 6.46 -3.96 1.48
N CYS A 100 5.79 -3.00 2.14
CA CYS A 100 6.33 -1.67 2.34
C CYS A 100 7.48 -1.65 3.35
N HIS A 101 7.35 -2.35 4.48
CA HIS A 101 8.37 -2.36 5.52
C HIS A 101 9.64 -3.10 5.11
N ALA A 102 9.52 -4.18 4.35
CA ALA A 102 10.67 -4.85 3.74
C ALA A 102 11.40 -3.95 2.74
N TYR A 103 10.66 -3.22 1.90
CA TYR A 103 11.23 -2.24 0.99
C TYR A 103 11.98 -1.12 1.71
N ALA A 104 11.43 -0.62 2.81
CA ALA A 104 12.04 0.44 3.62
C ALA A 104 13.13 -0.08 4.56
N ALA A 105 13.41 -1.38 4.58
CA ALA A 105 14.32 -2.04 5.54
C ALA A 105 13.97 -1.73 7.02
N VAL A 106 12.69 -1.61 7.33
CA VAL A 106 12.18 -1.35 8.67
C VAL A 106 11.52 -2.60 9.23
N LYS A 107 12.05 -3.13 10.33
CA LYS A 107 11.42 -4.22 11.07
C LYS A 107 10.16 -3.73 11.78
N ILE A 108 9.08 -4.48 11.64
CA ILE A 108 7.84 -4.30 12.42
C ILE A 108 7.73 -5.44 13.43
N ASP A 109 7.54 -5.08 14.70
CA ASP A 109 7.40 -6.00 15.84
C ASP A 109 5.94 -6.14 16.31
N CYS A 110 5.03 -5.39 15.71
CA CYS A 110 3.61 -5.38 16.08
C CYS A 110 3.00 -6.78 16.17
N PHE A 111 3.38 -7.66 15.25
CA PHE A 111 2.80 -9.00 15.11
C PHE A 111 3.49 -10.07 15.97
N GLU A 112 4.44 -9.68 16.82
CA GLU A 112 4.93 -10.51 17.91
C GLU A 112 3.89 -10.65 19.03
N CYS A 113 2.98 -9.65 19.15
CA CYS A 113 1.89 -9.63 20.14
C CYS A 113 0.50 -9.54 19.53
N HIS A 114 0.35 -8.94 18.36
CA HIS A 114 -0.93 -8.73 17.69
C HIS A 114 -1.14 -9.71 16.54
N ALA A 115 -2.38 -10.18 16.35
CA ALA A 115 -2.73 -10.93 15.15
C ALA A 115 -2.59 -10.04 13.90
N SER A 116 -1.98 -10.57 12.85
CA SER A 116 -1.85 -9.88 11.55
C SER A 116 -3.06 -10.14 10.64
N THR A 117 -4.03 -10.93 11.09
CA THR A 117 -5.21 -11.37 10.33
C THR A 117 -6.46 -10.64 10.76
N LYS A 118 -7.43 -10.55 9.86
CA LYS A 118 -8.78 -10.09 10.21
C LYS A 118 -9.33 -10.97 11.33
N GLY A 119 -9.89 -10.33 12.36
CA GLY A 119 -10.67 -11.04 13.34
C GLY A 119 -11.92 -11.67 12.71
N THR A 120 -12.27 -12.89 13.10
CA THR A 120 -13.60 -13.43 12.81
C THR A 120 -14.63 -12.55 13.50
N GLN A 121 -15.52 -11.91 12.72
CA GLN A 121 -16.69 -11.26 13.30
C GLN A 121 -17.56 -12.39 13.91
N ARG A 122 -17.68 -12.39 15.21
CA ARG A 122 -18.67 -13.20 15.92
C ARG A 122 -19.98 -12.45 15.96
#